data_9ab3a4c67b466771cbe2d1fdc45d3707
#
_entry.id   9ab3a4c67b466771cbe2d1fdc45d3707
#
_cell.length_a   1.000
_cell.length_b   1.000
_cell.length_c   1.000
_cell.angle_alpha   90.00
_cell.angle_beta   90.00
_cell.angle_gamma   90.00
#
_symmetry.space_group_name_H-M   'P 1'
#
loop_
_entity.id
_entity.type
_entity.pdbx_description
1 polymer ?
#
loop_
_entity_poly.entity_id
_entity_poly.type
_entity_poly.pdbx_seq_one_letter_code
_entity_poly.pdbx_strand_id
1 'polypeptide(L)'
;MGTSTPAGRLVEAFGDCEAMAAMYTDDVTWRLNHSLAPNVKGPHVGKDAVGAFNRAVFGKFYEDGSVTVDIHDEIGDEHASVVRFDFHATSARGHAYDVEYVLIATTRDGLVCDVVEVLDTLASNEQHQGNRVGVPPTDPSGT
;
A
#
# COMPACT_ATOMS: atom_id res chain seq x y z
N MET A 1 -16.24 -10.60 -7.82
CA MET A 1 -16.83 -10.56 -6.49
C MET A 1 -16.08 -9.57 -5.63
N GLY A 2 -16.77 -8.79 -4.83
CA GLY A 2 -16.16 -7.85 -3.91
C GLY A 2 -15.46 -8.56 -2.75
N THR A 3 -14.68 -7.80 -2.03
CA THR A 3 -13.99 -8.26 -0.82
C THR A 3 -14.97 -8.37 0.34
N SER A 4 -14.68 -9.27 1.27
CA SER A 4 -15.53 -9.56 2.43
C SER A 4 -14.97 -9.05 3.74
N THR A 5 -13.68 -8.67 3.78
CA THR A 5 -13.00 -8.24 5.01
C THR A 5 -12.69 -6.76 5.01
N PRO A 6 -12.48 -6.14 6.19
CA PRO A 6 -12.03 -4.75 6.26
C PRO A 6 -10.70 -4.49 5.55
N ALA A 7 -9.73 -5.42 5.67
CA ALA A 7 -8.45 -5.29 4.99
C ALA A 7 -8.65 -5.25 3.47
N GLY A 8 -9.47 -6.14 2.93
CA GLY A 8 -9.76 -6.19 1.50
C GLY A 8 -10.45 -4.93 1.01
N ARG A 9 -11.45 -4.45 1.76
CA ARG A 9 -12.17 -3.22 1.40
C ARG A 9 -11.23 -2.01 1.40
N LEU A 10 -10.31 -1.95 2.36
CA LEU A 10 -9.32 -0.87 2.42
C LEU A 10 -8.39 -0.90 1.22
N VAL A 11 -7.88 -2.06 0.86
CA VAL A 11 -6.97 -2.22 -0.28
C VAL A 11 -7.68 -1.88 -1.60
N GLU A 12 -8.93 -2.27 -1.76
CA GLU A 12 -9.70 -1.89 -2.95
C GLU A 12 -9.92 -0.38 -3.08
N ALA A 13 -9.84 0.36 -1.96
CA ALA A 13 -9.96 1.81 -1.96
C ALA A 13 -8.63 2.53 -2.21
N PHE A 14 -7.52 1.79 -2.37
CA PHE A 14 -6.19 2.39 -2.58
C PHE A 14 -6.21 3.37 -3.76
N GLY A 15 -5.68 4.56 -3.53
CA GLY A 15 -5.71 5.65 -4.49
C GLY A 15 -6.87 6.63 -4.29
N ASP A 16 -7.95 6.20 -3.65
CA ASP A 16 -9.06 7.05 -3.26
C ASP A 16 -8.94 7.41 -1.77
N CYS A 17 -8.15 8.43 -1.47
CA CYS A 17 -7.81 8.79 -0.09
C CYS A 17 -9.03 9.22 0.73
N GLU A 18 -10.05 9.78 0.11
CA GLU A 18 -11.28 10.16 0.78
C GLU A 18 -12.07 8.91 1.22
N ALA A 19 -12.19 7.93 0.33
CA ALA A 19 -12.83 6.65 0.65
C ALA A 19 -12.06 5.91 1.73
N MET A 20 -10.73 5.91 1.68
CA MET A 20 -9.88 5.32 2.71
C MET A 20 -10.12 5.98 4.07
N ALA A 21 -10.09 7.32 4.11
CA ALA A 21 -10.27 8.08 5.34
C ALA A 21 -11.63 7.80 6.01
N ALA A 22 -12.65 7.56 5.23
CA ALA A 22 -13.99 7.24 5.76
C ALA A 22 -14.03 5.91 6.51
N MET A 23 -13.03 5.05 6.33
CA MET A 23 -12.93 3.75 6.99
C MET A 23 -12.20 3.80 8.34
N TYR A 24 -11.59 4.92 8.72
CA TYR A 24 -10.69 4.98 9.88
C TYR A 24 -11.37 5.45 11.15
N THR A 25 -10.90 4.92 12.29
CA THR A 25 -11.15 5.55 13.59
C THR A 25 -10.32 6.84 13.71
N ASP A 26 -10.70 7.73 14.64
CA ASP A 26 -9.95 8.97 14.85
C ASP A 26 -8.51 8.72 15.32
N ASP A 27 -8.27 7.61 16.02
CA ASP A 27 -6.97 7.24 16.56
C ASP A 27 -6.24 6.17 15.73
N VAL A 28 -6.62 5.96 14.48
CA VAL A 28 -6.03 4.95 13.60
C VAL A 28 -4.51 5.08 13.55
N THR A 29 -3.82 3.94 13.45
CA THR A 29 -2.37 3.89 13.27
C THR A 29 -2.04 3.12 11.99
N TRP A 30 -0.95 3.50 11.34
CA TRP A 30 -0.47 2.85 10.11
C TRP A 30 1.04 2.78 10.13
N ARG A 31 1.60 1.59 9.96
CA ARG A 31 3.04 1.40 9.85
C ARG A 31 3.39 0.44 8.72
N LEU A 32 4.62 0.56 8.24
CA LEU A 32 5.17 -0.31 7.20
C LEU A 32 6.43 -1.01 7.73
N ASN A 33 7.15 -1.70 6.83
CA ASN A 33 8.38 -2.43 7.16
C ASN A 33 9.42 -1.52 7.85
N HIS A 34 10.12 -2.07 8.82
CA HIS A 34 11.17 -1.34 9.54
C HIS A 34 12.34 -0.89 8.65
N SER A 35 12.55 -1.54 7.51
CA SER A 35 13.64 -1.19 6.58
C SER A 35 13.36 0.07 5.77
N LEU A 36 12.13 0.56 5.77
CA LEU A 36 11.78 1.77 5.03
C LEU A 36 12.21 3.04 5.77
N ALA A 37 12.30 4.14 5.05
CA ALA A 37 12.66 5.44 5.63
C ALA A 37 11.66 5.84 6.74
N PRO A 38 12.12 6.53 7.81
CA PRO A 38 11.26 6.86 8.95
C PRO A 38 9.98 7.59 8.59
N ASN A 39 10.02 8.50 7.61
CA ASN A 39 8.84 9.24 7.18
C ASN A 39 7.83 8.38 6.39
N VAL A 40 8.25 7.21 5.92
CA VAL A 40 7.38 6.25 5.23
C VAL A 40 6.89 5.18 6.19
N LYS A 41 7.81 4.56 6.95
CA LYS A 41 7.43 3.42 7.79
C LYS A 41 6.52 3.78 8.96
N GLY A 42 6.60 4.99 9.48
CA GLY A 42 5.81 5.42 10.62
C GLY A 42 6.35 4.91 11.96
N PRO A 43 5.47 4.65 12.94
CA PRO A 43 4.01 4.67 12.80
C PRO A 43 3.43 6.06 12.58
N HIS A 44 2.44 6.14 11.70
CA HIS A 44 1.62 7.33 11.52
C HIS A 44 0.44 7.19 12.48
N VAL A 45 0.19 8.19 13.31
CA VAL A 45 -0.78 8.09 14.40
C VAL A 45 -1.85 9.16 14.25
N GLY A 46 -3.11 8.71 14.23
CA GLY A 46 -4.27 9.57 14.11
C GLY A 46 -4.76 9.72 12.67
N LYS A 47 -6.04 9.97 12.53
CA LYS A 47 -6.71 10.03 11.23
C LYS A 47 -6.10 11.09 10.31
N ASP A 48 -5.72 12.25 10.85
CA ASP A 48 -5.11 13.33 10.06
C ASP A 48 -3.73 12.93 9.55
N ALA A 49 -2.89 12.34 10.42
CA ALA A 49 -1.54 11.91 10.03
C ALA A 49 -1.58 10.77 9.03
N VAL A 50 -2.45 9.79 9.25
CA VAL A 50 -2.61 8.65 8.32
C VAL A 50 -3.15 9.15 6.98
N GLY A 51 -4.13 10.03 6.98
CA GLY A 51 -4.65 10.64 5.75
C GLY A 51 -3.58 11.41 4.98
N ALA A 52 -2.77 12.19 5.68
CA ALA A 52 -1.66 12.93 5.07
C ALA A 52 -0.63 11.97 4.45
N PHE A 53 -0.32 10.88 5.16
CA PHE A 53 0.58 9.85 4.64
C PHE A 53 0.01 9.20 3.38
N ASN A 54 -1.26 8.81 3.38
CA ASN A 54 -1.90 8.22 2.20
C ASN A 54 -1.84 9.17 1.01
N ARG A 55 -2.19 10.44 1.20
CA ARG A 55 -2.14 11.44 0.12
C ARG A 55 -0.72 11.64 -0.41
N ALA A 56 0.27 11.64 0.48
CA ALA A 56 1.68 11.78 0.07
C ALA A 56 2.13 10.59 -0.77
N VAL A 57 1.80 9.37 -0.34
CA VAL A 57 2.18 8.15 -1.07
C VAL A 57 1.54 8.13 -2.46
N PHE A 58 0.22 8.24 -2.54
CA PHE A 58 -0.47 8.13 -3.82
C PHE A 58 -0.24 9.34 -4.74
N GLY A 59 0.03 10.51 -4.16
CA GLY A 59 0.24 11.73 -4.93
C GLY A 59 1.67 12.00 -5.36
N LYS A 60 2.67 11.40 -4.67
CA LYS A 60 4.09 11.69 -4.94
C LYS A 60 4.86 10.53 -5.56
N PHE A 61 4.50 9.30 -5.23
CA PHE A 61 5.26 8.14 -5.68
C PHE A 61 4.71 7.51 -6.96
N TYR A 62 3.47 7.76 -7.30
CA TYR A 62 2.80 7.14 -8.44
C TYR A 62 2.12 8.18 -9.31
N GLU A 63 1.97 7.86 -10.59
CA GLU A 63 1.17 8.68 -11.50
C GLU A 63 -0.31 8.59 -11.09
N ASP A 64 -0.99 9.71 -11.18
CA ASP A 64 -2.40 9.83 -10.83
C ASP A 64 -3.25 8.87 -11.66
N GLY A 65 -4.15 8.16 -10.99
CA GLY A 65 -5.05 7.21 -11.64
C GLY A 65 -4.41 5.89 -12.08
N SER A 66 -3.11 5.69 -11.82
CA SER A 66 -2.42 4.48 -12.27
C SER A 66 -2.51 3.32 -11.28
N VAL A 67 -2.92 3.57 -10.02
CA VAL A 67 -2.91 2.55 -8.97
C VAL A 67 -4.06 1.57 -9.15
N THR A 68 -3.72 0.29 -9.24
CA THR A 68 -4.70 -0.82 -9.21
C THR A 68 -4.16 -1.90 -8.29
N VAL A 69 -5.05 -2.76 -7.80
CA VAL A 69 -4.69 -3.87 -6.93
C VAL A 69 -5.28 -5.16 -7.46
N ASP A 70 -4.58 -6.25 -7.20
CA ASP A 70 -5.02 -7.60 -7.57
C ASP A 70 -4.92 -8.46 -6.31
N ILE A 71 -6.08 -8.78 -5.71
CA ILE A 71 -6.14 -9.49 -4.43
C ILE A 71 -6.06 -10.99 -4.68
N HIS A 72 -5.12 -11.66 -3.99
CA HIS A 72 -4.90 -13.09 -4.09
C HIS A 72 -5.51 -13.87 -2.94
N ASP A 73 -5.29 -13.40 -1.70
CA ASP A 73 -5.81 -14.06 -0.50
C ASP A 73 -6.43 -13.03 0.42
N GLU A 74 -7.50 -13.45 1.10
CA GLU A 74 -8.22 -12.63 2.05
C GLU A 74 -8.64 -13.53 3.21
N ILE A 75 -8.17 -13.23 4.42
CA ILE A 75 -8.34 -14.07 5.61
C ILE A 75 -8.79 -13.20 6.77
N GLY A 76 -9.70 -13.72 7.59
CA GLY A 76 -10.12 -13.04 8.81
C GLY A 76 -11.59 -12.72 8.84
N ASP A 77 -11.94 -11.80 9.73
CA ASP A 77 -13.32 -11.41 9.99
C ASP A 77 -13.42 -9.88 10.14
N GLU A 78 -14.55 -9.40 10.67
CA GLU A 78 -14.77 -7.95 10.83
C GLU A 78 -13.93 -7.32 11.96
N HIS A 79 -13.21 -8.12 12.75
CA HIS A 79 -12.36 -7.63 13.85
C HIS A 79 -10.88 -7.56 13.45
N ALA A 80 -10.41 -8.57 12.72
CA ALA A 80 -9.02 -8.63 12.27
C ALA A 80 -8.96 -9.38 10.95
N SER A 81 -8.27 -8.81 9.98
CA SER A 81 -8.21 -9.39 8.65
C SER A 81 -6.85 -9.13 8.01
N VAL A 82 -6.52 -10.00 7.04
CA VAL A 82 -5.26 -9.95 6.29
C VAL A 82 -5.59 -10.09 4.82
N VAL A 83 -4.95 -9.30 3.99
CA VAL A 83 -5.06 -9.40 2.54
C VAL A 83 -3.67 -9.45 1.92
N ARG A 84 -3.44 -10.43 1.02
CA ARG A 84 -2.24 -10.49 0.18
C ARG A 84 -2.63 -10.07 -1.22
N PHE A 85 -1.89 -9.14 -1.79
CA PHE A 85 -2.26 -8.55 -3.08
C PHE A 85 -1.03 -8.05 -3.83
N ASP A 86 -1.18 -7.90 -5.13
CA ASP A 86 -0.21 -7.19 -5.96
C ASP A 86 -0.66 -5.75 -6.14
N PHE A 87 0.25 -4.84 -5.92
CA PHE A 87 0.06 -3.41 -6.11
C PHE A 87 0.65 -3.05 -7.46
N HIS A 88 -0.18 -2.58 -8.37
CA HIS A 88 0.23 -2.17 -9.71
C HIS A 88 0.10 -0.67 -9.87
N ALA A 89 1.08 -0.05 -10.47
CA ALA A 89 1.03 1.38 -10.75
C ALA A 89 2.07 1.75 -11.80
N THR A 90 2.06 3.01 -12.20
CA THR A 90 3.20 3.63 -12.85
C THR A 90 3.83 4.56 -11.83
N SER A 91 5.13 4.43 -11.59
CA SER A 91 5.83 5.29 -10.64
C SER A 91 5.86 6.73 -11.14
N ALA A 92 6.12 7.67 -10.24
CA ALA A 92 6.24 9.09 -10.60
C ALA A 92 7.33 9.37 -11.63
N ARG A 93 8.29 8.44 -11.78
CA ARG A 93 9.35 8.51 -12.80
C ARG A 93 8.97 7.81 -14.11
N GLY A 94 7.74 7.31 -14.21
CA GLY A 94 7.26 6.63 -15.43
C GLY A 94 7.64 5.16 -15.53
N HIS A 95 8.10 4.53 -14.45
CA HIS A 95 8.46 3.11 -14.45
C HIS A 95 7.28 2.23 -14.03
N ALA A 96 7.19 1.05 -14.62
CA ALA A 96 6.21 0.05 -14.20
C ALA A 96 6.49 -0.39 -12.77
N TYR A 97 5.45 -0.40 -11.93
CA TYR A 97 5.52 -0.81 -10.54
C TYR A 97 4.55 -1.96 -10.31
N ASP A 98 5.08 -3.07 -9.81
CA ASP A 98 4.33 -4.32 -9.66
C ASP A 98 4.95 -5.09 -8.50
N VAL A 99 4.39 -4.94 -7.29
CA VAL A 99 5.00 -5.41 -6.05
C VAL A 99 3.96 -6.12 -5.19
N GLU A 100 4.38 -7.23 -4.58
CA GLU A 100 3.55 -7.97 -3.65
C GLU A 100 3.52 -7.29 -2.29
N TYR A 101 2.32 -7.17 -1.74
CA TYR A 101 2.05 -6.57 -0.44
C TYR A 101 1.20 -7.50 0.41
N VAL A 102 1.33 -7.36 1.72
CA VAL A 102 0.42 -7.94 2.71
C VAL A 102 -0.03 -6.81 3.63
N LEU A 103 -1.33 -6.69 3.84
CA LEU A 103 -1.90 -5.67 4.72
C LEU A 103 -2.73 -6.35 5.79
N ILE A 104 -2.48 -5.98 7.05
CA ILE A 104 -3.20 -6.47 8.22
C ILE A 104 -3.99 -5.31 8.79
N ALA A 105 -5.31 -5.48 8.92
CA ALA A 105 -6.19 -4.45 9.48
C ALA A 105 -6.87 -4.97 10.73
N THR A 106 -6.86 -4.14 11.78
CA THR A 106 -7.63 -4.36 12.99
C THR A 106 -8.75 -3.34 13.03
N THR A 107 -9.95 -3.76 13.43
CA THR A 107 -11.14 -2.89 13.46
C THR A 107 -11.69 -2.78 14.87
N ARG A 108 -12.34 -1.65 15.11
CA ARG A 108 -13.06 -1.37 16.34
C ARG A 108 -14.33 -0.63 15.97
N ASP A 109 -15.47 -1.16 16.38
CA ASP A 109 -16.79 -0.59 16.08
C ASP A 109 -17.01 -0.39 14.57
N GLY A 110 -16.55 -1.34 13.78
CA GLY A 110 -16.73 -1.33 12.32
C GLY A 110 -15.73 -0.45 11.55
N LEU A 111 -14.84 0.24 12.23
CA LEU A 111 -13.84 1.10 11.58
C LEU A 111 -12.42 0.56 11.81
N VAL A 112 -11.55 0.82 10.85
CA VAL A 112 -10.14 0.39 10.92
C VAL A 112 -9.40 1.26 11.95
N CYS A 113 -8.81 0.62 12.96
CA CYS A 113 -8.07 1.31 14.01
C CYS A 113 -6.56 1.07 13.96
N ASP A 114 -6.10 0.05 13.24
CA ASP A 114 -4.67 -0.22 13.08
C ASP A 114 -4.42 -0.89 11.76
N VAL A 115 -3.38 -0.43 11.06
CA VAL A 115 -2.92 -1.01 9.80
C VAL A 115 -1.44 -1.32 9.89
N VAL A 116 -1.08 -2.55 9.53
CA VAL A 116 0.31 -2.96 9.29
C VAL A 116 0.40 -3.37 7.82
N GLU A 117 1.23 -2.65 7.09
CA GLU A 117 1.44 -2.92 5.67
C GLU A 117 2.88 -3.38 5.47
N VAL A 118 3.06 -4.57 4.92
CA VAL A 118 4.38 -5.08 4.60
C VAL A 118 4.44 -5.38 3.11
N LEU A 119 5.60 -5.17 2.53
CA LEU A 119 5.80 -5.32 1.09
C LEU A 119 7.19 -5.87 0.81
N ASP A 120 7.37 -6.33 -0.42
CA ASP A 120 8.69 -6.68 -0.94
C ASP A 120 9.48 -5.38 -1.15
N THR A 121 10.24 -4.99 -0.12
CA THR A 121 10.95 -3.70 -0.13
C THR A 121 12.07 -3.65 -1.14
N LEU A 122 12.72 -4.78 -1.43
CA LEU A 122 13.76 -4.82 -2.45
C LEU A 122 13.17 -4.57 -3.83
N ALA A 123 12.11 -5.28 -4.18
CA ALA A 123 11.42 -5.08 -5.45
C ALA A 123 10.90 -3.66 -5.59
N SER A 124 10.28 -3.12 -4.53
CA SER A 124 9.75 -1.75 -4.52
C SER A 124 10.85 -0.73 -4.79
N ASN A 125 11.95 -0.81 -4.05
CA ASN A 125 13.06 0.12 -4.18
C ASN A 125 13.66 0.07 -5.59
N GLU A 126 13.91 -1.14 -6.11
CA GLU A 126 14.48 -1.31 -7.43
C GLU A 126 13.56 -0.83 -8.55
N GLN A 127 12.27 -1.12 -8.45
CA GLN A 127 11.32 -0.71 -9.49
C GLN A 127 11.08 0.80 -9.52
N HIS A 128 11.14 1.49 -8.40
CA HIS A 128 11.10 2.96 -8.39
C HIS A 128 12.29 3.56 -9.14
N GLN A 129 13.40 2.83 -9.21
CA GLN A 129 14.59 3.23 -9.95
C GLN A 129 14.61 2.71 -11.40
N GLY A 130 13.56 2.00 -11.82
CA GLY A 130 13.48 1.42 -13.15
C GLY A 130 14.15 0.07 -13.31
N ASN A 131 14.55 -0.57 -12.21
CA ASN A 131 15.20 -1.88 -12.21
C ASN A 131 14.24 -2.99 -11.79
N ARG A 132 14.59 -4.24 -12.14
CA ARG A 132 13.89 -5.44 -11.69
C ARG A 132 14.86 -6.36 -10.98
N VAL A 133 14.47 -6.88 -9.82
CA VAL A 133 15.29 -7.82 -9.05
C VAL A 133 15.46 -9.12 -9.85
N GLY A 134 16.71 -9.60 -9.91
CA GLY A 134 17.03 -10.84 -10.63
C GLY A 134 17.12 -10.68 -12.13
N VAL A 135 16.90 -9.50 -12.66
CA VAL A 135 17.04 -9.19 -14.08
C VAL A 135 18.25 -8.27 -14.25
N PRO A 136 19.24 -8.63 -15.06
CA PRO A 136 20.38 -7.74 -15.28
C PRO A 136 19.92 -6.39 -15.83
N PRO A 137 20.58 -5.29 -15.45
CA PRO A 137 20.29 -3.99 -16.04
C PRO A 137 20.47 -4.05 -17.56
N THR A 138 19.54 -3.42 -18.29
CA THR A 138 19.68 -3.27 -19.73
C THR A 138 20.77 -2.24 -19.98
N ASP A 139 21.80 -2.62 -20.77
CA ASP A 139 22.82 -1.67 -21.07
C ASP A 139 22.35 -0.66 -22.14
N PRO A 140 22.99 0.53 -22.23
CA PRO A 140 22.56 1.55 -23.17
C PRO A 140 22.65 1.14 -24.64
N SER A 141 23.39 0.08 -24.95
CA SER A 141 23.47 -0.45 -26.33
C SER A 141 22.26 -1.35 -26.65
N GLY A 142 21.35 -1.61 -25.70
CA GLY A 142 20.18 -2.42 -25.92
C GLY A 142 20.38 -3.91 -25.71
N THR A 143 21.43 -4.29 -25.06
CA THR A 143 21.75 -5.71 -24.79
C THR A 143 21.49 -6.09 -23.34
#